data_aba3b4faab0f6ed2b339798ff2ccd552
#
_entry.id   aba3b4faab0f6ed2b339798ff2ccd552
#
_cell.length_a   1.000
_cell.length_b   1.000
_cell.length_c   1.000
_cell.angle_alpha   90.00
_cell.angle_beta   90.00
_cell.angle_gamma   90.00
#
_symmetry.space_group_name_H-M   'P 1'
#
loop_
_entity.id
_entity.type
_entity.pdbx_description
1 polymer ?
#
loop_
_entity_poly.entity_id
_entity_poly.type
_entity_poly.pdbx_seq_one_letter_code
_entity_poly.pdbx_strand_id
1 'polypeptide(L)'
;MDKISYKTPFHVKDGKIFDAENRYVTLWGVNYYAPFNHNFCNLAELGKDHCRAIDRDLDDLQLLGADFIRMHMFEREISDPAGNLVENENLRVFDYLLDQCEKRGIYLMLSAMTYWNTVMNQIEQNRLYAYWNIGSQSAFGFTNFYSIDSLIWHPDAIACQERYFKTLFEHRNAFNGKRLCEFKNLVVWELMNEMQFPDSRLLQPDPELTPRNMIQGIYSRGPMRREFQHRFAEFRKTIPEQDEEKAFSEFRKKLIGDYLRKFWGLSNDYFKGSVLNSQFYSYNGTPAEDLKELLEDLPCIDAQSLGTYLNAHGFDSVNTDDADHVAIADYKLDQIEHLERKHPLIAYEFDASCTQKGYPLALLATLYAHCGVQLAAYFTYTPYDVAAWNPGWLVHYLNIAHTPDKAASFAASGRIFRAVQNRKFEQKPGEWSGENFLIRREGDRVLWNDPENCCHVSDASDVSVNPDSLKLTCGTGNSPLVISSGNGFHQLEKLADNKWLFTLFPAQRYLMEPARGRAFTSMANRYVNCLKELPVSQLIERKTDIRFPMFPEFRCTDAKTGAEIPADGSLLSLEAGTYLIETLN
;
A
#
# COMPACT_ATOMS: atom_id res chain seq x y z
N MET A 1 19.08 -10.52 5.67
CA MET A 1 19.55 -9.13 5.91
C MET A 1 19.00 -8.71 7.26
N ASP A 2 19.86 -8.29 8.17
CA ASP A 2 19.38 -7.69 9.40
C ASP A 2 18.51 -6.49 9.03
N LYS A 3 17.31 -6.42 9.61
CA LYS A 3 16.36 -5.34 9.36
C LYS A 3 17.04 -4.03 9.72
N ILE A 4 17.25 -3.15 8.73
CA ILE A 4 17.87 -1.86 8.98
C ILE A 4 16.91 -1.03 9.85
N SER A 5 17.34 -0.72 11.06
CA SER A 5 16.60 0.20 11.95
C SER A 5 17.07 1.62 11.71
N TYR A 6 16.28 2.39 10.97
CA TYR A 6 16.52 3.82 10.77
C TYR A 6 16.18 4.63 12.02
N LYS A 7 16.88 5.74 12.21
CA LYS A 7 16.70 6.62 13.37
C LYS A 7 16.08 7.95 12.99
N THR A 8 15.08 8.36 13.73
CA THR A 8 14.51 9.73 13.61
C THR A 8 15.47 10.78 14.16
N PRO A 9 15.46 12.02 13.67
CA PRO A 9 14.55 12.54 12.62
C PRO A 9 14.97 12.11 11.22
N PHE A 10 13.95 11.93 10.35
CA PHE A 10 14.18 11.84 8.92
C PHE A 10 14.30 13.24 8.32
N HIS A 11 15.09 13.38 7.26
CA HIS A 11 15.26 14.65 6.58
C HIS A 11 15.55 14.44 5.09
N VAL A 12 15.31 15.48 4.29
CA VAL A 12 15.60 15.48 2.86
C VAL A 12 16.88 16.27 2.61
N LYS A 13 17.78 15.70 1.83
CA LYS A 13 19.00 16.32 1.36
C LYS A 13 19.29 15.89 -0.07
N ASP A 14 19.56 16.85 -0.96
CA ASP A 14 19.88 16.58 -2.37
C ASP A 14 18.86 15.66 -3.06
N GLY A 15 17.57 15.93 -2.83
CA GLY A 15 16.47 15.14 -3.40
C GLY A 15 16.37 13.70 -2.89
N LYS A 16 16.88 13.40 -1.70
CA LYS A 16 16.88 12.06 -1.10
C LYS A 16 16.54 12.11 0.38
N ILE A 17 15.88 11.05 0.85
CA ILE A 17 15.53 10.88 2.27
C ILE A 17 16.67 10.20 2.99
N PHE A 18 17.07 10.77 4.12
CA PHE A 18 18.05 10.21 5.05
C PHE A 18 17.47 10.15 6.46
N ASP A 19 18.02 9.25 7.25
CA ASP A 19 17.75 9.17 8.68
C ASP A 19 18.72 10.09 9.50
N ALA A 20 18.55 10.10 10.82
CA ALA A 20 19.38 10.93 11.73
C ALA A 20 20.89 10.60 11.66
N GLU A 21 21.26 9.43 11.20
CA GLU A 21 22.66 8.99 11.02
C GLU A 21 23.16 9.22 9.59
N ASN A 22 22.42 9.97 8.75
CA ASN A 22 22.67 10.16 7.32
C ASN A 22 22.73 8.87 6.51
N ARG A 23 22.00 7.83 6.93
CA ARG A 23 21.82 6.61 6.14
C ARG A 23 20.69 6.83 5.14
N TYR A 24 20.94 6.43 3.90
CA TYR A 24 19.96 6.48 2.82
C TYR A 24 18.77 5.57 3.17
N VAL A 25 17.56 6.12 3.15
CA VAL A 25 16.35 5.39 3.53
C VAL A 25 15.79 4.65 2.32
N THR A 26 15.55 3.36 2.45
CA THR A 26 14.88 2.51 1.45
C THR A 26 13.89 1.62 2.16
N LEU A 27 12.59 1.78 1.85
CA LEU A 27 11.52 1.03 2.51
C LEU A 27 10.57 0.41 1.48
N TRP A 28 10.26 -0.87 1.67
CA TRP A 28 9.30 -1.64 0.90
C TRP A 28 8.12 -2.02 1.79
N GLY A 29 6.90 -1.69 1.39
CA GLY A 29 5.75 -1.88 2.27
C GLY A 29 4.43 -2.05 1.55
N VAL A 30 3.36 -1.94 2.31
CA VAL A 30 1.99 -2.15 1.84
C VAL A 30 1.07 -1.03 2.29
N ASN A 31 -0.01 -0.81 1.55
CA ASN A 31 -1.19 -0.11 2.04
C ASN A 31 -2.02 -1.08 2.89
N TYR A 32 -2.53 -0.64 4.04
CA TYR A 32 -3.25 -1.48 4.99
C TYR A 32 -4.35 -0.70 5.73
N TYR A 33 -5.57 -1.27 5.81
CA TYR A 33 -6.76 -0.52 6.23
C TYR A 33 -7.64 -1.23 7.27
N ALA A 34 -7.13 -2.14 8.08
CA ALA A 34 -7.93 -2.83 9.10
C ALA A 34 -8.70 -1.91 10.07
N PRO A 35 -8.18 -0.71 10.44
CA PRO A 35 -8.93 0.23 11.28
C PRO A 35 -10.12 0.91 10.60
N PHE A 36 -10.21 0.84 9.27
CA PHE A 36 -11.14 1.66 8.50
C PHE A 36 -11.87 0.89 7.42
N ASN A 37 -12.96 1.51 6.94
CA ASN A 37 -13.69 1.13 5.74
C ASN A 37 -14.21 -0.33 5.81
N HIS A 38 -14.32 -0.96 4.63
CA HIS A 38 -14.81 -2.33 4.49
C HIS A 38 -14.02 -3.36 5.29
N ASN A 39 -12.72 -3.17 5.51
CA ASN A 39 -11.92 -4.10 6.31
C ASN A 39 -12.37 -4.10 7.76
N PHE A 40 -12.54 -2.94 8.36
CA PHE A 40 -13.08 -2.80 9.71
C PHE A 40 -14.44 -3.49 9.84
N CYS A 41 -15.35 -3.23 8.89
CA CYS A 41 -16.69 -3.80 8.92
C CYS A 41 -16.75 -5.29 8.73
N ASN A 42 -16.01 -5.79 7.78
CA ASN A 42 -16.02 -7.22 7.49
C ASN A 42 -15.42 -8.02 8.65
N LEU A 43 -14.40 -7.49 9.33
CA LEU A 43 -13.89 -8.09 10.57
C LEU A 43 -14.97 -8.12 11.65
N ALA A 44 -15.69 -7.00 11.84
CA ALA A 44 -16.79 -6.92 12.79
C ALA A 44 -17.95 -7.87 12.44
N GLU A 45 -18.35 -7.95 11.17
CA GLU A 45 -19.41 -8.85 10.70
C GLU A 45 -19.05 -10.34 10.92
N LEU A 46 -17.78 -10.68 10.80
CA LEU A 46 -17.26 -12.01 11.13
C LEU A 46 -17.07 -12.24 12.62
N GLY A 47 -17.36 -11.26 13.47
CA GLY A 47 -17.14 -11.34 14.91
C GLY A 47 -15.67 -11.48 15.30
N LYS A 48 -14.76 -10.95 14.47
CA LYS A 48 -13.31 -10.99 14.73
C LYS A 48 -12.90 -9.83 15.62
N ASP A 49 -11.98 -10.11 16.52
CA ASP A 49 -11.30 -9.07 17.29
C ASP A 49 -10.31 -8.31 16.40
N HIS A 50 -10.51 -7.01 16.22
CA HIS A 50 -9.68 -6.19 15.35
C HIS A 50 -8.22 -6.15 15.78
N CYS A 51 -7.96 -6.11 17.09
CA CYS A 51 -6.59 -6.06 17.60
C CYS A 51 -5.83 -7.36 17.29
N ARG A 52 -6.48 -8.51 17.48
CA ARG A 52 -5.87 -9.81 17.13
C ARG A 52 -5.68 -10.00 15.64
N ALA A 53 -6.63 -9.49 14.83
CA ALA A 53 -6.48 -9.50 13.37
C ALA A 53 -5.26 -8.66 12.94
N ILE A 54 -5.10 -7.47 13.52
CA ILE A 54 -3.94 -6.60 13.28
C ILE A 54 -2.64 -7.28 13.72
N ASP A 55 -2.59 -7.90 14.90
CA ASP A 55 -1.38 -8.60 15.36
C ASP A 55 -0.95 -9.67 14.38
N ARG A 56 -1.90 -10.50 13.91
CA ARG A 56 -1.63 -11.51 12.92
C ARG A 56 -1.12 -10.94 11.61
N ASP A 57 -1.81 -9.93 11.09
CA ASP A 57 -1.43 -9.31 9.81
C ASP A 57 -0.06 -8.66 9.88
N LEU A 58 0.29 -8.03 11.01
CA LEU A 58 1.62 -7.45 11.21
C LEU A 58 2.72 -8.52 11.31
N ASP A 59 2.45 -9.66 11.95
CA ASP A 59 3.37 -10.78 12.00
C ASP A 59 3.57 -11.38 10.60
N ASP A 60 2.50 -11.55 9.81
CA ASP A 60 2.55 -12.00 8.42
C ASP A 60 3.35 -11.02 7.53
N LEU A 61 3.12 -9.72 7.69
CA LEU A 61 3.86 -8.68 6.96
C LEU A 61 5.36 -8.67 7.31
N GLN A 62 5.71 -8.94 8.57
CA GLN A 62 7.11 -9.10 8.96
C GLN A 62 7.77 -10.32 8.30
N LEU A 63 7.06 -11.46 8.20
CA LEU A 63 7.52 -12.63 7.45
C LEU A 63 7.76 -12.30 5.97
N LEU A 64 6.88 -11.53 5.37
CA LEU A 64 7.02 -11.06 3.99
C LEU A 64 8.13 -10.00 3.80
N GLY A 65 8.73 -9.53 4.88
CA GLY A 65 9.81 -8.53 4.84
C GLY A 65 9.31 -7.13 4.53
N ALA A 66 8.06 -6.80 4.87
CA ALA A 66 7.55 -5.44 4.80
C ALA A 66 8.23 -4.56 5.86
N ASP A 67 8.70 -3.39 5.44
CA ASP A 67 9.37 -2.42 6.31
C ASP A 67 8.38 -1.41 6.89
N PHE A 68 7.31 -1.07 6.13
CA PHE A 68 6.36 -0.05 6.53
C PHE A 68 4.94 -0.35 6.07
N ILE A 69 4.01 0.33 6.72
CA ILE A 69 2.61 0.40 6.33
C ILE A 69 2.30 1.82 5.89
N ARG A 70 1.64 1.96 4.74
CA ARG A 70 0.94 3.18 4.36
C ARG A 70 -0.55 3.04 4.64
N MET A 71 -1.14 4.11 5.16
CA MET A 71 -2.57 4.21 5.34
C MET A 71 -3.06 5.63 5.11
N HIS A 72 -4.03 5.81 4.25
CA HIS A 72 -4.83 7.01 4.25
C HIS A 72 -6.03 6.83 5.19
N MET A 73 -6.21 7.78 6.09
CA MET A 73 -7.28 7.74 7.06
C MET A 73 -8.61 8.09 6.40
N PHE A 74 -9.66 7.42 6.84
CA PHE A 74 -11.02 7.76 6.44
C PHE A 74 -11.58 8.75 7.46
N GLU A 75 -11.29 10.01 7.24
CA GLU A 75 -11.59 11.11 8.13
C GLU A 75 -13.05 11.06 8.62
N ARG A 76 -14.00 10.78 7.74
CA ARG A 76 -15.41 10.71 8.07
C ARG A 76 -15.81 9.61 9.06
N GLU A 77 -14.93 8.64 9.30
CA GLU A 77 -15.15 7.56 10.28
C GLU A 77 -14.66 7.94 11.68
N ILE A 78 -13.87 9.01 11.77
CA ILE A 78 -13.27 9.49 13.01
C ILE A 78 -13.44 10.99 13.25
N SER A 79 -14.30 11.66 12.49
CA SER A 79 -14.63 13.07 12.72
C SER A 79 -16.13 13.34 12.70
N ASP A 80 -16.50 14.51 13.19
CA ASP A 80 -17.86 15.05 13.10
C ASP A 80 -18.00 16.03 11.90
N PRO A 81 -19.23 16.50 11.59
CA PRO A 81 -19.46 17.46 10.50
C PRO A 81 -18.75 18.79 10.67
N ALA A 82 -18.32 19.14 11.88
CA ALA A 82 -17.57 20.35 12.16
C ALA A 82 -16.05 20.14 12.07
N GLY A 83 -15.58 18.91 11.88
CA GLY A 83 -14.17 18.55 11.82
C GLY A 83 -13.53 18.29 13.19
N ASN A 84 -14.29 18.04 14.24
CA ASN A 84 -13.72 17.58 15.50
C ASN A 84 -13.47 16.08 15.42
N LEU A 85 -12.37 15.62 16.02
CA LEU A 85 -12.09 14.19 16.16
C LEU A 85 -13.13 13.55 17.09
N VAL A 86 -13.58 12.34 16.76
CA VAL A 86 -14.60 11.58 17.52
C VAL A 86 -13.95 10.34 18.10
N GLU A 87 -14.04 10.22 19.43
CA GLU A 87 -13.62 9.02 20.15
C GLU A 87 -14.58 7.86 19.85
N ASN A 88 -14.13 6.91 19.05
CA ASN A 88 -14.89 5.74 18.65
C ASN A 88 -13.99 4.52 18.43
N GLU A 89 -14.60 3.39 18.07
CA GLU A 89 -13.87 2.14 17.89
C GLU A 89 -12.87 2.19 16.72
N ASN A 90 -13.18 2.90 15.63
CA ASN A 90 -12.24 3.07 14.51
C ASN A 90 -10.96 3.78 14.98
N LEU A 91 -11.11 4.88 15.73
CA LEU A 91 -9.96 5.61 16.28
C LEU A 91 -9.18 4.75 17.28
N ARG A 92 -9.86 3.99 18.14
CA ARG A 92 -9.20 3.07 19.08
C ARG A 92 -8.41 1.98 18.35
N VAL A 93 -8.95 1.39 17.30
CA VAL A 93 -8.26 0.37 16.50
C VAL A 93 -7.10 0.98 15.71
N PHE A 94 -7.24 2.21 15.24
CA PHE A 94 -6.14 2.97 14.64
C PHE A 94 -5.00 3.20 15.65
N ASP A 95 -5.32 3.64 16.85
CA ASP A 95 -4.36 3.80 17.94
C ASP A 95 -3.61 2.50 18.25
N TYR A 96 -4.34 1.38 18.27
CA TYR A 96 -3.73 0.06 18.45
C TYR A 96 -2.73 -0.28 17.36
N LEU A 97 -3.11 -0.06 16.10
CA LEU A 97 -2.22 -0.30 14.96
C LEU A 97 -0.91 0.51 15.08
N LEU A 98 -1.00 1.80 15.41
CA LEU A 98 0.18 2.66 15.57
C LEU A 98 1.12 2.16 16.67
N ASP A 99 0.54 1.80 17.83
CA ASP A 99 1.29 1.24 18.97
C ASP A 99 1.99 -0.07 18.60
N GLN A 100 1.30 -0.97 17.90
CA GLN A 100 1.85 -2.26 17.49
C GLN A 100 2.90 -2.14 16.38
N CYS A 101 2.74 -1.19 15.46
CA CYS A 101 3.76 -0.89 14.45
C CYS A 101 5.06 -0.39 15.11
N GLU A 102 4.97 0.52 16.07
CA GLU A 102 6.16 1.02 16.79
C GLU A 102 6.86 -0.10 17.57
N LYS A 103 6.12 -0.94 18.29
CA LYS A 103 6.67 -2.08 19.04
C LYS A 103 7.38 -3.10 18.15
N ARG A 104 6.89 -3.32 16.94
CA ARG A 104 7.46 -4.25 15.95
C ARG A 104 8.54 -3.62 15.07
N GLY A 105 8.80 -2.32 15.21
CA GLY A 105 9.73 -1.57 14.34
C GLY A 105 9.25 -1.53 12.88
N ILE A 106 7.94 -1.47 12.65
CA ILE A 106 7.31 -1.23 11.35
C ILE A 106 7.15 0.27 11.19
N TYR A 107 7.65 0.84 10.10
CA TYR A 107 7.54 2.26 9.81
C TYR A 107 6.13 2.64 9.34
N LEU A 108 5.82 3.92 9.41
CA LEU A 108 4.51 4.46 9.05
C LEU A 108 4.63 5.55 7.98
N MET A 109 3.74 5.50 7.03
CA MET A 109 3.41 6.56 6.09
C MET A 109 1.91 6.81 6.21
N LEU A 110 1.52 7.97 6.73
CA LEU A 110 0.14 8.28 7.04
C LEU A 110 -0.36 9.46 6.21
N SER A 111 -1.53 9.31 5.62
CA SER A 111 -2.28 10.37 4.97
C SER A 111 -3.46 10.77 5.84
N ALA A 112 -3.59 12.07 6.13
CA ALA A 112 -4.64 12.57 7.03
C ALA A 112 -6.05 12.28 6.56
N MET A 113 -6.26 12.25 5.26
CA MET A 113 -7.56 12.16 4.63
C MET A 113 -7.51 11.37 3.32
N THR A 114 -8.66 10.92 2.87
CA THR A 114 -8.87 10.42 1.51
C THR A 114 -10.15 10.95 0.92
N TYR A 115 -10.15 11.19 -0.40
CA TYR A 115 -11.35 11.65 -1.09
C TYR A 115 -12.29 10.52 -1.51
N TRP A 116 -11.79 9.31 -1.64
CA TRP A 116 -12.57 8.18 -2.18
C TRP A 116 -13.89 7.93 -1.48
N ASN A 117 -14.10 8.62 -0.40
CA ASN A 117 -15.32 8.58 0.37
C ASN A 117 -15.98 9.95 0.54
N THR A 118 -15.50 10.98 -0.16
CA THR A 118 -16.19 12.27 -0.18
C THR A 118 -17.46 12.17 -1.01
N VAL A 119 -18.40 12.96 -0.62
CA VAL A 119 -19.79 13.00 -1.11
C VAL A 119 -19.94 12.54 -2.54
N MET A 120 -20.44 11.34 -2.66
CA MET A 120 -21.29 11.08 -3.79
C MET A 120 -22.67 11.65 -3.44
N ASN A 121 -23.17 12.46 -4.34
CA ASN A 121 -24.40 13.20 -4.31
C ASN A 121 -25.53 12.57 -3.46
N GLN A 122 -26.22 13.35 -2.63
CA GLN A 122 -27.24 12.88 -1.69
C GLN A 122 -28.34 11.97 -2.28
N ILE A 123 -28.60 12.03 -3.57
CA ILE A 123 -29.61 11.19 -4.23
C ILE A 123 -29.09 9.76 -4.45
N GLU A 124 -27.82 9.58 -4.66
CA GLU A 124 -27.19 8.26 -4.74
C GLU A 124 -26.59 7.80 -3.43
N GLN A 125 -26.45 8.69 -2.46
CA GLN A 125 -26.13 8.31 -1.10
C GLN A 125 -26.99 7.14 -0.63
N ASN A 126 -28.26 7.10 -0.94
CA ASN A 126 -29.14 5.98 -0.61
C ASN A 126 -28.85 4.68 -1.39
N ARG A 127 -28.14 4.74 -2.52
CA ARG A 127 -27.79 3.55 -3.32
C ARG A 127 -26.33 3.15 -3.26
N LEU A 128 -25.41 4.11 -3.19
CA LEU A 128 -23.97 3.87 -3.15
C LEU A 128 -23.38 4.05 -1.75
N TYR A 129 -24.00 4.80 -0.87
CA TYR A 129 -23.63 4.94 0.53
C TYR A 129 -23.68 3.63 1.30
N ALA A 130 -24.60 2.76 0.91
CA ALA A 130 -24.56 1.38 1.37
C ALA A 130 -23.22 0.69 1.07
N TYR A 131 -22.39 1.21 0.17
CA TYR A 131 -21.17 0.59 -0.29
C TYR A 131 -19.89 1.07 0.41
N TRP A 132 -19.81 2.37 0.61
CA TRP A 132 -18.61 2.99 1.16
C TRP A 132 -18.73 3.26 2.66
N ASN A 133 -19.96 3.26 3.18
CA ASN A 133 -20.28 3.52 4.59
C ASN A 133 -20.42 2.27 5.46
N ILE A 134 -20.04 1.13 4.98
CA ILE A 134 -20.26 -0.10 5.74
C ILE A 134 -19.37 -0.16 6.97
N GLY A 135 -18.46 0.76 7.14
CA GLY A 135 -17.52 0.74 8.20
C GLY A 135 -17.90 1.43 9.45
N SER A 136 -18.46 2.54 9.33
CA SER A 136 -18.69 3.33 10.52
C SER A 136 -20.17 3.63 10.67
N GLN A 137 -20.79 2.98 11.62
CA GLN A 137 -22.14 3.32 12.04
C GLN A 137 -22.18 4.65 12.82
N SER A 138 -21.05 5.29 13.10
CA SER A 138 -20.99 6.28 14.16
C SER A 138 -20.46 7.66 13.77
N ALA A 139 -19.81 7.86 12.63
CA ALA A 139 -19.27 9.16 12.31
C ALA A 139 -19.71 9.65 10.93
N PHE A 140 -20.14 10.91 10.90
CA PHE A 140 -20.44 11.64 9.67
C PHE A 140 -19.46 12.79 9.56
N GLY A 141 -18.23 12.51 9.14
CA GLY A 141 -17.20 13.50 8.99
C GLY A 141 -17.56 14.61 8.00
N PHE A 142 -16.86 15.71 8.08
CA PHE A 142 -17.14 16.88 7.26
C PHE A 142 -16.98 16.62 5.75
N THR A 143 -16.13 15.70 5.35
CA THR A 143 -15.95 15.34 3.93
C THR A 143 -17.21 14.76 3.28
N ASN A 144 -18.21 14.37 4.05
CA ASN A 144 -19.53 14.01 3.53
C ASN A 144 -20.32 15.19 2.94
N PHE A 145 -19.93 16.42 3.25
CA PHE A 145 -20.68 17.63 2.88
C PHE A 145 -20.00 18.44 1.76
N TYR A 146 -18.77 18.07 1.38
CA TYR A 146 -17.96 18.79 0.40
C TYR A 146 -17.54 17.87 -0.74
N SER A 147 -17.57 18.40 -1.97
CA SER A 147 -16.92 17.72 -3.09
C SER A 147 -15.41 17.78 -2.92
N ILE A 148 -14.71 16.84 -3.53
CA ILE A 148 -13.27 16.71 -3.35
C ILE A 148 -12.50 17.97 -3.76
N ASP A 149 -12.86 18.59 -4.88
CA ASP A 149 -12.26 19.85 -5.33
C ASP A 149 -12.50 20.99 -4.36
N SER A 150 -13.67 20.99 -3.67
CA SER A 150 -14.02 22.05 -2.72
C SER A 150 -13.24 21.99 -1.41
N LEU A 151 -12.69 20.85 -1.08
CA LEU A 151 -11.82 20.70 0.10
C LEU A 151 -10.60 21.64 0.04
N ILE A 152 -10.18 22.04 -1.15
CA ILE A 152 -8.99 22.87 -1.35
C ILE A 152 -9.32 24.37 -1.34
N TRP A 153 -10.55 24.76 -1.65
CA TRP A 153 -10.87 26.16 -1.86
C TRP A 153 -12.07 26.69 -1.06
N HIS A 154 -12.98 25.82 -0.61
CA HIS A 154 -14.19 26.27 0.10
C HIS A 154 -13.83 26.65 1.55
N PRO A 155 -14.16 27.87 2.01
CA PRO A 155 -13.74 28.36 3.33
C PRO A 155 -14.14 27.46 4.49
N ASP A 156 -15.40 27.00 4.49
CA ASP A 156 -15.91 26.13 5.56
C ASP A 156 -15.26 24.76 5.55
N ALA A 157 -15.00 24.21 4.36
CA ALA A 157 -14.27 22.94 4.22
C ALA A 157 -12.83 23.07 4.76
N ILE A 158 -12.17 24.17 4.44
CA ILE A 158 -10.82 24.49 4.96
C ILE A 158 -10.86 24.64 6.48
N ALA A 159 -11.88 25.32 7.04
CA ALA A 159 -12.02 25.49 8.48
C ALA A 159 -12.27 24.16 9.21
N CYS A 160 -13.08 23.27 8.64
CA CYS A 160 -13.29 21.92 9.16
C CYS A 160 -11.99 21.09 9.13
N GLN A 161 -11.26 21.13 8.02
CA GLN A 161 -9.98 20.43 7.89
C GLN A 161 -8.94 20.96 8.91
N GLU A 162 -8.86 22.27 9.08
CA GLU A 162 -7.93 22.86 10.06
C GLU A 162 -8.24 22.37 11.48
N ARG A 163 -9.51 22.29 11.83
CA ARG A 163 -9.93 21.78 13.13
C ARG A 163 -9.63 20.30 13.27
N TYR A 164 -9.91 19.51 12.24
CA TYR A 164 -9.61 18.08 12.22
C TYR A 164 -8.11 17.81 12.39
N PHE A 165 -7.25 18.51 11.63
CA PHE A 165 -5.80 18.36 11.78
C PHE A 165 -5.34 18.72 13.19
N LYS A 166 -5.81 19.85 13.74
CA LYS A 166 -5.43 20.25 15.10
C LYS A 166 -5.87 19.24 16.16
N THR A 167 -7.11 18.76 16.08
CA THR A 167 -7.61 17.78 17.05
C THR A 167 -6.94 16.43 16.90
N LEU A 168 -6.65 15.98 15.68
CA LEU A 168 -5.88 14.76 15.40
C LEU A 168 -4.44 14.86 15.92
N PHE A 169 -3.77 16.00 15.72
CA PHE A 169 -2.39 16.20 16.17
C PHE A 169 -2.27 16.25 17.70
N GLU A 170 -3.27 16.77 18.39
CA GLU A 170 -3.32 16.80 19.85
C GLU A 170 -3.88 15.52 20.47
N HIS A 171 -4.47 14.63 19.66
CA HIS A 171 -4.96 13.35 20.13
C HIS A 171 -3.83 12.53 20.75
N ARG A 172 -4.17 11.87 21.85
CA ARG A 172 -3.25 10.96 22.54
C ARG A 172 -3.70 9.52 22.36
N ASN A 173 -2.85 8.75 21.73
CA ASN A 173 -3.03 7.33 21.51
C ASN A 173 -3.48 6.61 22.80
N ALA A 174 -4.57 5.87 22.73
CA ALA A 174 -5.21 5.22 23.87
C ALA A 174 -4.34 4.13 24.53
N PHE A 175 -3.32 3.59 23.85
CA PHE A 175 -2.48 2.50 24.34
C PHE A 175 -1.14 2.94 24.92
N ASN A 176 -0.59 4.07 24.44
CA ASN A 176 0.74 4.51 24.89
C ASN A 176 0.80 6.01 25.25
N GLY A 177 -0.29 6.77 25.07
CA GLY A 177 -0.41 8.18 25.42
C GLY A 177 0.36 9.15 24.51
N LYS A 178 0.98 8.67 23.44
CA LYS A 178 1.73 9.50 22.49
C LYS A 178 0.82 10.24 21.53
N ARG A 179 1.22 11.46 21.16
CA ARG A 179 0.67 12.13 19.98
C ARG A 179 1.31 11.59 18.70
N LEU A 180 0.68 11.80 17.54
CA LEU A 180 1.20 11.30 16.26
C LEU A 180 2.66 11.74 15.99
N CYS A 181 3.01 12.97 16.30
CA CYS A 181 4.36 13.49 16.10
C CYS A 181 5.42 12.89 17.05
N GLU A 182 5.01 12.15 18.07
CA GLU A 182 5.91 11.50 19.04
C GLU A 182 6.27 10.06 18.65
N PHE A 183 5.64 9.51 17.58
CA PHE A 183 5.98 8.20 17.04
C PHE A 183 7.27 8.25 16.23
N LYS A 184 8.28 7.51 16.69
CA LYS A 184 9.61 7.51 16.06
C LYS A 184 9.67 6.76 14.73
N ASN A 185 8.68 5.96 14.44
CA ASN A 185 8.55 5.18 13.21
C ASN A 185 7.70 5.89 12.13
N LEU A 186 7.20 7.08 12.37
CA LEU A 186 6.50 7.88 11.36
C LEU A 186 7.53 8.53 10.42
N VAL A 187 7.63 8.01 9.21
CA VAL A 187 8.59 8.49 8.18
C VAL A 187 7.97 9.54 7.30
N VAL A 188 6.72 9.32 6.87
CA VAL A 188 6.03 10.20 5.92
C VAL A 188 4.65 10.59 6.43
N TRP A 189 4.35 11.89 6.30
CA TRP A 189 3.04 12.46 6.53
C TRP A 189 2.49 13.06 5.25
N GLU A 190 1.27 12.70 4.88
CA GLU A 190 0.55 13.21 3.71
C GLU A 190 -0.68 14.01 4.15
N LEU A 191 -0.94 15.11 3.46
CA LEU A 191 -2.12 15.93 3.76
C LEU A 191 -3.42 15.23 3.35
N MET A 192 -3.44 14.68 2.13
CA MET A 192 -4.61 14.00 1.56
C MET A 192 -4.16 13.00 0.51
N ASN A 193 -4.75 11.82 0.53
CA ASN A 193 -4.58 10.84 -0.53
C ASN A 193 -5.21 11.33 -1.83
N GLU A 194 -4.45 11.29 -2.92
CA GLU A 194 -4.90 11.59 -4.30
C GLU A 194 -5.69 12.90 -4.41
N MET A 195 -5.10 13.95 -3.91
CA MET A 195 -5.67 15.29 -3.90
C MET A 195 -6.14 15.71 -5.29
N GLN A 196 -7.39 16.14 -5.41
CA GLN A 196 -7.96 16.63 -6.67
C GLN A 196 -7.98 18.15 -6.68
N PHE A 197 -7.61 18.71 -7.81
CA PHE A 197 -7.51 20.16 -7.99
C PHE A 197 -8.68 20.72 -8.79
N PRO A 198 -9.09 21.98 -8.52
CA PRO A 198 -10.10 22.63 -9.34
C PRO A 198 -9.74 22.59 -10.82
N ASP A 199 -10.73 22.32 -11.65
CA ASP A 199 -10.61 22.16 -13.09
C ASP A 199 -11.51 23.18 -13.81
N SER A 200 -11.14 23.61 -15.03
CA SER A 200 -11.89 24.60 -15.82
C SER A 200 -13.34 24.17 -16.11
N ARG A 201 -13.62 22.87 -16.03
CA ARG A 201 -15.01 22.36 -16.11
C ARG A 201 -15.93 22.94 -15.05
N LEU A 202 -15.39 23.42 -13.93
CA LEU A 202 -16.16 24.12 -12.90
C LEU A 202 -16.74 25.45 -13.38
N LEU A 203 -16.16 26.06 -14.39
CA LEU A 203 -16.65 27.30 -15.02
C LEU A 203 -17.84 27.07 -15.94
N GLN A 204 -18.05 25.82 -16.38
CA GLN A 204 -19.15 25.45 -17.25
C GLN A 204 -20.45 25.27 -16.43
N PRO A 205 -21.64 25.27 -17.04
CA PRO A 205 -22.88 24.88 -16.38
C PRO A 205 -22.77 23.51 -15.70
N ASP A 206 -23.62 23.25 -14.70
CA ASP A 206 -23.71 21.94 -14.09
C ASP A 206 -23.95 20.87 -15.16
N PRO A 207 -23.14 19.81 -15.22
CA PRO A 207 -23.35 18.75 -16.18
C PRO A 207 -24.65 18.00 -15.86
N GLU A 208 -25.28 17.47 -16.90
CA GLU A 208 -26.44 16.60 -16.76
C GLU A 208 -26.08 15.39 -15.86
N LEU A 209 -27.01 15.04 -14.97
CA LEU A 209 -26.81 13.92 -14.06
C LEU A 209 -26.92 12.60 -14.81
N THR A 210 -25.80 12.05 -15.20
CA THR A 210 -25.70 10.68 -15.74
C THR A 210 -25.10 9.75 -14.68
N PRO A 211 -25.40 8.45 -14.70
CA PRO A 211 -24.77 7.49 -13.77
C PRO A 211 -23.24 7.58 -13.75
N ARG A 212 -22.63 7.85 -14.90
CA ARG A 212 -21.18 8.01 -15.03
C ARG A 212 -20.68 9.31 -14.35
N ASN A 213 -21.40 10.42 -14.49
CA ASN A 213 -21.04 11.69 -13.86
C ASN A 213 -21.32 11.68 -12.34
N MET A 214 -22.20 10.79 -11.91
CA MET A 214 -22.57 10.61 -10.52
C MET A 214 -21.48 9.83 -9.75
N ILE A 215 -20.88 8.84 -10.39
CA ILE A 215 -19.74 8.07 -9.84
C ILE A 215 -18.48 8.96 -9.71
N GLN A 216 -18.35 9.97 -10.56
CA GLN A 216 -17.26 10.94 -10.50
C GLN A 216 -17.64 12.16 -9.64
N GLY A 217 -18.17 12.01 -8.45
CA GLY A 217 -18.52 13.09 -7.50
C GLY A 217 -17.37 14.04 -7.11
N ILE A 218 -16.40 14.18 -8.03
CA ILE A 218 -15.14 14.88 -7.89
C ILE A 218 -15.36 16.41 -7.92
N TYR A 219 -16.41 16.87 -8.58
CA TYR A 219 -16.57 18.30 -8.85
C TYR A 219 -17.78 18.91 -8.15
N SER A 220 -17.57 20.11 -7.63
CA SER A 220 -18.59 20.94 -7.04
C SER A 220 -19.79 21.16 -7.97
N ARG A 221 -21.01 21.10 -7.38
CA ARG A 221 -22.28 21.27 -8.08
C ARG A 221 -23.18 22.27 -7.37
N GLY A 222 -24.21 22.73 -8.06
CA GLY A 222 -25.25 23.59 -7.50
C GLY A 222 -24.69 24.84 -6.82
N PRO A 223 -25.07 25.10 -5.56
CA PRO A 223 -24.61 26.30 -4.84
C PRO A 223 -23.09 26.39 -4.74
N MET A 224 -22.40 25.29 -4.48
CA MET A 224 -20.95 25.25 -4.34
C MET A 224 -20.22 25.59 -5.63
N ARG A 225 -20.73 25.08 -6.77
CA ARG A 225 -20.19 25.43 -8.10
C ARG A 225 -20.39 26.92 -8.43
N ARG A 226 -21.59 27.47 -8.12
CA ARG A 226 -21.86 28.91 -8.28
C ARG A 226 -20.92 29.77 -7.42
N GLU A 227 -20.64 29.32 -6.19
CA GLU A 227 -19.67 30.00 -5.33
C GLU A 227 -18.27 29.99 -5.95
N PHE A 228 -17.82 28.85 -6.48
CA PHE A 228 -16.55 28.78 -7.20
C PHE A 228 -16.49 29.74 -8.38
N GLN A 229 -17.53 29.74 -9.23
CA GLN A 229 -17.64 30.64 -10.37
C GLN A 229 -17.63 32.11 -9.95
N HIS A 230 -18.34 32.44 -8.88
CA HIS A 230 -18.34 33.80 -8.31
C HIS A 230 -16.94 34.21 -7.86
N ARG A 231 -16.21 33.37 -7.13
CA ARG A 231 -14.84 33.63 -6.67
C ARG A 231 -13.88 33.81 -7.84
N PHE A 232 -14.02 32.99 -8.88
CA PHE A 232 -13.23 33.20 -10.10
C PHE A 232 -13.55 34.53 -10.77
N ALA A 233 -14.82 34.89 -10.88
CA ALA A 233 -15.22 36.17 -11.46
C ALA A 233 -14.66 37.37 -10.67
N GLU A 234 -14.64 37.31 -9.35
CA GLU A 234 -14.00 38.34 -8.51
C GLU A 234 -12.48 38.38 -8.72
N PHE A 235 -11.82 37.22 -8.75
CA PHE A 235 -10.37 37.16 -9.03
C PHE A 235 -10.04 37.75 -10.40
N ARG A 236 -10.84 37.46 -11.41
CA ARG A 236 -10.64 38.00 -12.78
C ARG A 236 -10.64 39.51 -12.84
N LYS A 237 -11.35 40.20 -11.97
CA LYS A 237 -11.33 41.66 -11.88
C LYS A 237 -9.96 42.21 -11.51
N THR A 238 -9.14 41.41 -10.85
CA THR A 238 -7.78 41.80 -10.42
C THR A 238 -6.73 41.64 -11.55
N ILE A 239 -7.06 40.90 -12.61
CA ILE A 239 -6.18 40.62 -13.75
C ILE A 239 -6.93 40.80 -15.11
N PRO A 240 -7.50 41.97 -15.39
CA PRO A 240 -8.44 42.14 -16.49
C PRO A 240 -7.86 41.94 -17.88
N GLU A 241 -6.55 42.09 -18.06
CA GLU A 241 -5.85 42.02 -19.36
C GLU A 241 -5.54 40.59 -19.83
N GLN A 242 -5.77 39.56 -18.98
CA GLN A 242 -5.50 38.18 -19.35
C GLN A 242 -6.71 37.52 -20.02
N ASP A 243 -6.46 36.54 -20.90
CA ASP A 243 -7.51 35.68 -21.41
C ASP A 243 -8.07 34.79 -20.28
N GLU A 244 -9.19 34.12 -20.53
CA GLU A 244 -9.89 33.35 -19.50
C GLU A 244 -9.10 32.13 -19.05
N GLU A 245 -8.43 31.43 -19.95
CA GLU A 245 -7.66 30.23 -19.66
C GLU A 245 -6.46 30.56 -18.74
N LYS A 246 -5.71 31.61 -19.11
CA LYS A 246 -4.60 32.09 -18.31
C LYS A 246 -5.04 32.62 -16.96
N ALA A 247 -6.14 33.35 -16.92
CA ALA A 247 -6.73 33.84 -15.68
C ALA A 247 -7.15 32.68 -14.75
N PHE A 248 -7.71 31.61 -15.34
CA PHE A 248 -8.07 30.43 -14.58
C PHE A 248 -6.85 29.68 -14.05
N SER A 249 -5.80 29.53 -14.85
CA SER A 249 -4.52 28.96 -14.41
C SER A 249 -3.96 29.68 -13.18
N GLU A 250 -3.90 31.02 -13.22
CA GLU A 250 -3.42 31.83 -12.08
C GLU A 250 -4.34 31.69 -10.85
N PHE A 251 -5.65 31.66 -11.05
CA PHE A 251 -6.60 31.44 -9.96
C PHE A 251 -6.42 30.08 -9.31
N ARG A 252 -6.28 29.02 -10.11
CA ARG A 252 -6.04 27.67 -9.64
C ARG A 252 -4.73 27.56 -8.87
N LYS A 253 -3.63 28.09 -9.40
CA LYS A 253 -2.33 28.17 -8.70
C LYS A 253 -2.47 28.86 -7.34
N LYS A 254 -3.19 29.98 -7.30
CA LYS A 254 -3.42 30.68 -6.04
C LYS A 254 -4.17 29.82 -5.02
N LEU A 255 -5.27 29.16 -5.40
CA LEU A 255 -6.06 28.33 -4.49
C LEU A 255 -5.24 27.17 -3.93
N ILE A 256 -4.54 26.46 -4.80
CA ILE A 256 -3.69 25.32 -4.41
C ILE A 256 -2.53 25.78 -3.54
N GLY A 257 -1.86 26.85 -3.93
CA GLY A 257 -0.75 27.41 -3.16
C GLY A 257 -1.15 27.88 -1.78
N ASP A 258 -2.31 28.55 -1.64
CA ASP A 258 -2.83 28.99 -0.35
C ASP A 258 -3.18 27.79 0.55
N TYR A 259 -3.81 26.74 -0.02
CA TYR A 259 -4.12 25.50 0.69
C TYR A 259 -2.85 24.79 1.17
N LEU A 260 -1.90 24.55 0.27
CA LEU A 260 -0.66 23.85 0.59
C LEU A 260 0.15 24.61 1.64
N ARG A 261 0.36 25.92 1.49
CA ARG A 261 1.08 26.73 2.48
C ARG A 261 0.44 26.65 3.85
N LYS A 262 -0.89 26.69 3.92
CA LYS A 262 -1.63 26.64 5.18
C LYS A 262 -1.44 25.29 5.89
N PHE A 263 -1.77 24.19 5.22
CA PHE A 263 -1.77 22.86 5.84
C PHE A 263 -0.38 22.27 5.99
N TRP A 264 0.54 22.64 5.09
CA TRP A 264 1.94 22.31 5.23
C TRP A 264 2.57 23.01 6.42
N GLY A 265 2.32 24.30 6.58
CA GLY A 265 2.78 25.05 7.75
C GLY A 265 2.27 24.42 9.05
N LEU A 266 0.97 24.12 9.11
CA LEU A 266 0.38 23.45 10.27
C LEU A 266 1.02 22.09 10.55
N SER A 267 1.23 21.28 9.51
CA SER A 267 1.86 19.96 9.64
C SER A 267 3.34 20.06 10.05
N ASN A 268 4.07 21.00 9.47
CA ASN A 268 5.50 21.16 9.74
C ASN A 268 5.79 21.58 11.18
N ASP A 269 4.88 22.32 11.82
CA ASP A 269 5.00 22.66 13.23
C ASP A 269 4.95 21.42 14.14
N TYR A 270 4.22 20.39 13.73
CA TYR A 270 4.06 19.15 14.49
C TYR A 270 5.06 18.05 14.11
N PHE A 271 5.31 17.84 12.82
CA PHE A 271 6.07 16.68 12.31
C PHE A 271 7.51 16.99 11.91
N LYS A 272 8.27 17.62 12.79
CA LYS A 272 9.68 18.00 12.53
C LYS A 272 10.64 16.83 12.28
N GLY A 273 10.22 15.61 12.51
CA GLY A 273 11.02 14.40 12.32
C GLY A 273 10.55 13.49 11.19
N SER A 274 9.58 13.93 10.39
CA SER A 274 9.00 13.16 9.28
C SER A 274 9.13 13.94 7.98
N VAL A 275 9.19 13.21 6.87
CA VAL A 275 9.14 13.80 5.52
C VAL A 275 7.70 14.15 5.19
N LEU A 276 7.48 15.38 4.73
CA LEU A 276 6.17 15.81 4.27
C LEU A 276 6.02 15.54 2.77
N ASN A 277 4.95 14.87 2.42
CA ASN A 277 4.61 14.49 1.05
C ASN A 277 3.26 15.07 0.65
N SER A 278 3.20 15.78 -0.45
CA SER A 278 1.98 16.44 -0.90
C SER A 278 1.04 15.54 -1.69
N GLN A 279 1.50 14.38 -2.17
CA GLN A 279 0.80 13.58 -3.17
C GLN A 279 0.43 14.37 -4.44
N PHE A 280 1.29 15.21 -4.87
CA PHE A 280 1.04 16.12 -5.98
C PHE A 280 0.90 15.42 -7.34
N TYR A 281 1.55 14.29 -7.50
CA TYR A 281 1.34 13.41 -8.64
C TYR A 281 0.24 12.41 -8.29
N SER A 282 -0.99 12.78 -8.65
CA SER A 282 -2.12 11.90 -8.47
C SER A 282 -2.10 10.78 -9.51
N TYR A 283 -2.90 9.77 -9.25
CA TYR A 283 -3.23 8.63 -10.09
C TYR A 283 -3.36 8.92 -11.61
N ASN A 284 -3.75 10.10 -12.01
CA ASN A 284 -4.02 10.46 -13.40
C ASN A 284 -2.83 11.07 -14.16
N GLY A 285 -1.64 11.02 -13.65
CA GLY A 285 -0.43 11.39 -14.38
C GLY A 285 0.15 12.75 -14.05
N THR A 286 0.94 13.28 -14.97
CA THR A 286 1.67 14.52 -14.82
C THR A 286 0.72 15.69 -14.59
N PRO A 287 0.97 16.53 -13.57
CA PRO A 287 0.20 17.75 -13.39
C PRO A 287 0.24 18.61 -14.65
N ALA A 288 -0.81 19.41 -14.85
CA ALA A 288 -0.78 20.44 -15.86
C ALA A 288 0.45 21.36 -15.65
N GLU A 289 0.95 21.97 -16.72
CA GLU A 289 2.21 22.73 -16.68
C GLU A 289 2.21 23.83 -15.61
N ASP A 290 1.07 24.51 -15.43
CA ASP A 290 0.88 25.51 -14.36
C ASP A 290 1.04 24.95 -12.95
N LEU A 291 0.72 23.67 -12.73
CA LEU A 291 0.91 23.02 -11.45
C LEU A 291 2.36 22.59 -11.21
N LYS A 292 3.10 22.28 -12.26
CA LYS A 292 4.54 22.03 -12.16
C LYS A 292 5.29 23.28 -11.70
N GLU A 293 4.99 24.44 -12.32
CA GLU A 293 5.55 25.72 -11.89
C GLU A 293 5.27 26.00 -10.41
N LEU A 294 4.03 25.75 -9.97
CA LEU A 294 3.67 25.93 -8.58
C LEU A 294 4.48 25.03 -7.63
N LEU A 295 4.74 23.80 -8.03
CA LEU A 295 5.56 22.85 -7.26
C LEU A 295 6.99 23.31 -7.07
N GLU A 296 7.58 23.85 -8.12
CA GLU A 296 8.94 24.37 -8.10
C GLU A 296 9.09 25.56 -7.14
N ASP A 297 8.03 26.35 -7.00
CA ASP A 297 7.99 27.55 -6.16
C ASP A 297 7.59 27.29 -4.71
N LEU A 298 7.08 26.09 -4.39
CA LEU A 298 6.65 25.74 -3.05
C LEU A 298 7.78 25.06 -2.25
N PRO A 299 8.49 25.80 -1.38
CA PRO A 299 9.59 25.22 -0.58
C PRO A 299 9.13 24.23 0.48
N CYS A 300 7.83 24.00 0.56
CA CYS A 300 7.20 23.16 1.56
C CYS A 300 6.91 21.74 1.08
N ILE A 301 7.33 21.35 -0.11
CA ILE A 301 7.18 20.00 -0.63
C ILE A 301 8.50 19.25 -0.47
N ASP A 302 8.54 18.30 0.46
CA ASP A 302 9.73 17.51 0.72
C ASP A 302 9.87 16.34 -0.23
N ALA A 303 8.76 15.71 -0.64
CA ALA A 303 8.78 14.52 -1.47
C ALA A 303 7.74 14.59 -2.60
N GLN A 304 7.99 13.78 -3.63
CA GLN A 304 7.16 13.64 -4.81
C GLN A 304 6.57 12.23 -4.86
N SER A 305 5.24 12.14 -4.96
CA SER A 305 4.52 10.87 -5.03
C SER A 305 4.28 10.41 -6.46
N LEU A 306 4.29 9.10 -6.63
CA LEU A 306 3.83 8.45 -7.84
C LEU A 306 2.94 7.24 -7.52
N GLY A 307 1.91 7.02 -8.32
CA GLY A 307 1.10 5.81 -8.34
C GLY A 307 1.35 5.06 -9.64
N THR A 308 1.60 3.76 -9.57
CA THR A 308 1.93 2.98 -10.75
C THR A 308 1.19 1.66 -10.75
N TYR A 309 0.27 1.51 -11.68
CA TYR A 309 -0.46 0.27 -11.88
C TYR A 309 -0.11 -0.31 -13.24
N LEU A 310 0.44 -1.53 -13.26
CA LEU A 310 0.70 -2.28 -14.49
C LEU A 310 -0.59 -2.94 -14.96
N ASN A 311 -1.46 -2.18 -15.58
CA ASN A 311 -2.69 -2.67 -16.19
C ASN A 311 -2.77 -2.19 -17.65
N ALA A 312 -3.09 -3.10 -18.56
CA ALA A 312 -3.18 -2.78 -19.98
C ALA A 312 -4.43 -1.97 -20.35
N HIS A 313 -5.49 -2.02 -19.55
CA HIS A 313 -6.82 -1.54 -19.93
C HIS A 313 -7.54 -0.71 -18.86
N GLY A 314 -6.86 -0.28 -17.81
CA GLY A 314 -7.46 0.44 -16.69
C GLY A 314 -8.14 -0.49 -15.68
N PHE A 315 -8.78 0.09 -14.67
CA PHE A 315 -9.43 -0.66 -13.58
C PHE A 315 -10.62 -1.51 -14.00
N ASP A 316 -11.17 -1.24 -15.16
CA ASP A 316 -12.37 -1.92 -15.67
C ASP A 316 -12.06 -3.24 -16.36
N SER A 317 -10.80 -3.60 -16.45
CA SER A 317 -10.45 -4.74 -17.25
C SER A 317 -10.40 -6.02 -16.47
N VAL A 318 -10.88 -6.96 -17.12
CA VAL A 318 -10.80 -8.37 -16.92
C VAL A 318 -9.33 -8.77 -16.89
N ASN A 319 -9.00 -9.83 -16.21
CA ASN A 319 -7.72 -10.51 -16.17
C ASN A 319 -6.64 -9.99 -17.15
N THR A 320 -5.52 -9.52 -16.62
CA THR A 320 -4.37 -9.06 -17.40
C THR A 320 -3.24 -10.08 -17.44
N ASP A 321 -3.51 -11.36 -17.19
CA ASP A 321 -2.48 -12.41 -17.18
C ASP A 321 -1.77 -12.57 -18.53
N ASP A 322 -2.46 -12.23 -19.63
CA ASP A 322 -1.92 -12.25 -20.98
C ASP A 322 -1.30 -10.91 -21.42
N ALA A 323 -1.31 -9.90 -20.53
CA ALA A 323 -0.75 -8.59 -20.86
C ALA A 323 0.79 -8.65 -20.92
N ASP A 324 1.37 -7.86 -21.82
CA ASP A 324 2.81 -7.63 -21.84
C ASP A 324 3.20 -6.62 -20.75
N HIS A 325 3.36 -7.13 -19.54
CA HIS A 325 3.73 -6.31 -18.39
C HIS A 325 5.13 -5.68 -18.54
N VAL A 326 6.02 -6.29 -19.35
CA VAL A 326 7.35 -5.71 -19.62
C VAL A 326 7.22 -4.43 -20.42
N ALA A 327 6.46 -4.46 -21.52
CA ALA A 327 6.22 -3.27 -22.34
C ALA A 327 5.48 -2.16 -21.55
N ILE A 328 4.53 -2.55 -20.68
CA ILE A 328 3.84 -1.59 -19.81
C ILE A 328 4.81 -0.99 -18.79
N ALA A 329 5.72 -1.78 -18.23
CA ALA A 329 6.73 -1.30 -17.30
C ALA A 329 7.71 -0.34 -17.99
N ASP A 330 8.15 -0.64 -19.21
CA ASP A 330 9.02 0.24 -20.00
C ASP A 330 8.34 1.60 -20.28
N TYR A 331 7.06 1.59 -20.65
CA TYR A 331 6.28 2.83 -20.82
C TYR A 331 6.18 3.64 -19.51
N LYS A 332 6.00 2.98 -18.38
CA LYS A 332 5.98 3.64 -17.07
C LYS A 332 7.36 4.15 -16.66
N LEU A 333 8.43 3.44 -17.04
CA LEU A 333 9.80 3.90 -16.83
C LEU A 333 10.03 5.26 -17.49
N ASP A 334 9.68 5.39 -18.76
CA ASP A 334 9.81 6.66 -19.50
C ASP A 334 9.11 7.82 -18.75
N GLN A 335 7.92 7.56 -18.21
CA GLN A 335 7.20 8.56 -17.43
C GLN A 335 7.91 8.98 -16.15
N ILE A 336 8.54 8.02 -15.46
CA ILE A 336 9.24 8.27 -14.19
C ILE A 336 10.61 8.92 -14.43
N GLU A 337 11.32 8.53 -15.48
CA GLU A 337 12.65 9.09 -15.81
C GLU A 337 12.59 10.59 -16.16
N HIS A 338 11.47 11.05 -16.70
CA HIS A 338 11.26 12.47 -17.02
C HIS A 338 10.87 13.32 -15.81
N LEU A 339 10.64 12.72 -14.64
CA LEU A 339 10.38 13.50 -13.42
C LEU A 339 11.64 14.22 -12.95
N GLU A 340 11.50 15.48 -12.58
CA GLU A 340 12.60 16.22 -12.00
C GLU A 340 13.05 15.63 -10.66
N ARG A 341 14.36 15.59 -10.44
CA ARG A 341 14.99 14.96 -9.27
C ARG A 341 15.25 15.92 -8.11
N LYS A 342 14.50 17.01 -8.01
CA LYS A 342 14.63 17.97 -6.88
C LYS A 342 14.13 17.38 -5.56
N HIS A 343 13.20 16.45 -5.62
CA HIS A 343 12.54 15.82 -4.48
C HIS A 343 12.72 14.30 -4.47
N PRO A 344 12.73 13.65 -3.29
CA PRO A 344 12.69 12.19 -3.21
C PRO A 344 11.43 11.64 -3.88
N LEU A 345 11.53 10.48 -4.48
CA LEU A 345 10.40 9.78 -5.09
C LEU A 345 9.81 8.75 -4.12
N ILE A 346 8.49 8.77 -3.99
CA ILE A 346 7.71 7.83 -3.18
C ILE A 346 6.62 7.21 -4.06
N ALA A 347 6.65 5.89 -4.26
CA ALA A 347 5.55 5.14 -4.86
C ALA A 347 4.50 4.83 -3.77
N TYR A 348 3.52 5.74 -3.61
CA TYR A 348 2.52 5.62 -2.55
C TYR A 348 1.55 4.47 -2.76
N GLU A 349 1.30 4.11 -4.01
CA GLU A 349 0.48 2.98 -4.41
C GLU A 349 1.02 2.35 -5.69
N PHE A 350 1.10 1.04 -5.72
CA PHE A 350 1.42 0.30 -6.93
C PHE A 350 0.86 -1.11 -6.88
N ASP A 351 0.54 -1.66 -8.03
CA ASP A 351 0.20 -3.08 -8.25
C ASP A 351 0.28 -3.43 -9.74
N ALA A 352 0.35 -4.71 -10.03
CA ALA A 352 -0.08 -5.28 -11.29
C ALA A 352 -1.53 -5.74 -11.15
N SER A 353 -2.46 -4.82 -11.33
CA SER A 353 -3.88 -5.06 -11.12
C SER A 353 -4.42 -6.13 -12.06
N CYS A 354 -5.46 -6.83 -11.63
CA CYS A 354 -6.17 -7.82 -12.44
C CYS A 354 -5.34 -9.05 -12.85
N THR A 355 -4.23 -9.32 -12.19
CA THR A 355 -3.44 -10.55 -12.39
C THR A 355 -3.11 -11.23 -11.06
N GLN A 356 -2.95 -12.54 -11.07
CA GLN A 356 -2.43 -13.31 -9.95
C GLN A 356 -0.96 -13.70 -10.13
N LYS A 357 -0.36 -13.35 -11.28
CA LYS A 357 1.06 -13.59 -11.53
C LYS A 357 1.96 -12.78 -10.59
N GLY A 358 3.00 -13.41 -10.10
CA GLY A 358 3.93 -12.78 -9.16
C GLY A 358 4.97 -11.88 -9.83
N TYR A 359 5.45 -12.24 -11.02
CA TYR A 359 6.59 -11.56 -11.64
C TYR A 359 6.42 -10.04 -11.87
N PRO A 360 5.20 -9.47 -12.08
CA PRO A 360 5.06 -8.03 -12.26
C PRO A 360 5.49 -7.20 -11.05
N LEU A 361 5.41 -7.76 -9.83
CA LEU A 361 5.90 -7.07 -8.64
C LEU A 361 7.43 -6.94 -8.68
N ALA A 362 8.12 -7.97 -9.14
CA ALA A 362 9.58 -7.94 -9.29
C ALA A 362 10.01 -6.95 -10.39
N LEU A 363 9.24 -6.81 -11.47
CA LEU A 363 9.43 -5.77 -12.47
C LEU A 363 9.36 -4.38 -11.85
N LEU A 364 8.26 -4.09 -11.13
CA LEU A 364 8.06 -2.79 -10.49
C LEU A 364 9.14 -2.49 -9.44
N ALA A 365 9.51 -3.46 -8.62
CA ALA A 365 10.58 -3.29 -7.64
C ALA A 365 11.91 -2.92 -8.30
N THR A 366 12.24 -3.56 -9.41
CA THR A 366 13.45 -3.28 -10.18
C THR A 366 13.41 -1.90 -10.81
N LEU A 367 12.27 -1.55 -11.43
CA LEU A 367 12.02 -0.25 -12.04
C LEU A 367 12.16 0.89 -11.01
N TYR A 368 11.50 0.77 -9.89
CA TYR A 368 11.57 1.76 -8.82
C TYR A 368 12.97 1.94 -8.26
N ALA A 369 13.68 0.82 -8.01
CA ALA A 369 15.06 0.88 -7.55
C ALA A 369 15.98 1.58 -8.56
N HIS A 370 15.81 1.30 -9.85
CA HIS A 370 16.52 1.97 -10.94
C HIS A 370 16.25 3.46 -10.98
N CYS A 371 14.98 3.86 -10.83
CA CYS A 371 14.57 5.26 -10.81
C CYS A 371 14.89 6.00 -9.50
N GLY A 372 15.43 5.33 -8.49
CA GLY A 372 15.77 5.94 -7.21
C GLY A 372 14.55 6.24 -6.34
N VAL A 373 13.45 5.53 -6.53
CA VAL A 373 12.30 5.54 -5.60
C VAL A 373 12.76 4.99 -4.26
N GLN A 374 12.48 5.70 -3.18
CA GLN A 374 12.97 5.33 -1.85
C GLN A 374 11.96 4.60 -0.99
N LEU A 375 10.68 4.89 -1.15
CA LEU A 375 9.58 4.19 -0.49
C LEU A 375 8.60 3.68 -1.54
N ALA A 376 8.18 2.42 -1.42
CA ALA A 376 7.18 1.85 -2.32
C ALA A 376 6.17 1.01 -1.54
N ALA A 377 4.88 1.36 -1.63
CA ALA A 377 3.78 0.72 -0.92
C ALA A 377 2.85 -0.02 -1.88
N TYR A 378 2.84 -1.36 -1.81
CA TYR A 378 1.90 -2.18 -2.57
C TYR A 378 0.45 -1.86 -2.18
N PHE A 379 -0.42 -1.73 -3.14
CA PHE A 379 -1.84 -1.53 -2.89
C PHE A 379 -2.62 -2.80 -3.27
N THR A 380 -3.13 -3.58 -2.29
CA THR A 380 -3.17 -3.41 -0.84
C THR A 380 -3.13 -4.78 -0.15
N TYR A 381 -2.63 -4.88 1.08
CA TYR A 381 -2.71 -6.10 1.87
C TYR A 381 -4.12 -6.26 2.44
N THR A 382 -4.73 -7.42 2.18
CA THR A 382 -6.06 -7.77 2.69
C THR A 382 -5.92 -8.51 4.01
N PRO A 383 -6.62 -8.09 5.09
CA PRO A 383 -6.54 -8.76 6.38
C PRO A 383 -6.85 -10.25 6.28
N TYR A 384 -6.07 -11.07 6.96
CA TYR A 384 -6.11 -12.53 6.86
C TYR A 384 -7.52 -13.11 7.06
N ASP A 385 -8.21 -12.66 8.11
CA ASP A 385 -9.51 -13.22 8.50
C ASP A 385 -10.62 -12.98 7.47
N VAL A 386 -10.46 -12.01 6.57
CA VAL A 386 -11.43 -11.67 5.51
C VAL A 386 -10.91 -11.98 4.10
N ALA A 387 -9.66 -12.35 3.98
CA ALA A 387 -8.99 -12.51 2.70
C ALA A 387 -9.63 -13.56 1.78
N ALA A 388 -10.23 -14.61 2.35
CA ALA A 388 -10.94 -15.64 1.58
C ALA A 388 -11.99 -15.05 0.62
N TRP A 389 -12.63 -13.96 1.00
CA TRP A 389 -13.66 -13.28 0.20
C TRP A 389 -13.09 -12.16 -0.68
N ASN A 390 -11.82 -11.78 -0.47
CA ASN A 390 -11.23 -10.61 -1.10
C ASN A 390 -12.18 -9.40 -1.06
N PRO A 391 -12.58 -8.91 0.12
CA PRO A 391 -13.62 -7.88 0.26
C PRO A 391 -13.16 -6.50 -0.19
N GLY A 392 -11.86 -6.33 -0.36
CA GLY A 392 -11.25 -5.04 -0.63
C GLY A 392 -11.23 -4.68 -2.10
N TRP A 393 -10.39 -3.79 -2.42
CA TRP A 393 -10.16 -3.09 -3.68
C TRP A 393 -10.03 -4.02 -4.91
N LEU A 394 -10.93 -4.97 -5.04
CA LEU A 394 -11.24 -5.82 -6.18
C LEU A 394 -10.04 -6.52 -6.80
N VAL A 395 -9.32 -5.78 -7.62
CA VAL A 395 -8.21 -6.22 -8.46
C VAL A 395 -6.88 -6.22 -7.70
N HIS A 396 -6.86 -5.54 -6.54
CA HIS A 396 -5.68 -5.37 -5.70
C HIS A 396 -5.75 -6.32 -4.51
N TYR A 397 -5.30 -7.53 -4.69
CA TYR A 397 -5.45 -8.60 -3.71
C TYR A 397 -4.09 -9.20 -3.35
N LEU A 398 -3.65 -8.95 -2.13
CA LEU A 398 -2.46 -9.56 -1.54
C LEU A 398 -2.78 -10.08 -0.15
N ASN A 399 -2.51 -11.35 0.08
CA ASN A 399 -2.54 -11.99 1.39
C ASN A 399 -1.58 -13.18 1.41
N ILE A 400 -0.89 -13.40 2.52
CA ILE A 400 0.15 -14.43 2.61
C ILE A 400 -0.37 -15.84 2.36
N ALA A 401 -1.60 -16.16 2.78
CA ALA A 401 -2.18 -17.49 2.64
C ALA A 401 -3.10 -17.62 1.42
N HIS A 402 -3.81 -16.56 1.05
CA HIS A 402 -4.83 -16.59 0.02
C HIS A 402 -4.33 -16.20 -1.38
N THR A 403 -3.16 -15.55 -1.46
CA THR A 403 -2.43 -15.28 -2.72
C THR A 403 -0.94 -15.60 -2.56
N PRO A 404 -0.58 -16.87 -2.31
CA PRO A 404 0.76 -17.24 -1.89
C PRO A 404 1.85 -16.85 -2.91
N ASP A 405 1.59 -16.94 -4.22
CA ASP A 405 2.54 -16.56 -5.25
C ASP A 405 2.80 -15.05 -5.27
N LYS A 406 1.76 -14.23 -5.14
CA LYS A 406 1.93 -12.77 -4.97
C LYS A 406 2.67 -12.44 -3.68
N ALA A 407 2.37 -13.12 -2.59
CA ALA A 407 3.03 -12.93 -1.30
C ALA A 407 4.53 -13.29 -1.38
N ALA A 408 4.86 -14.42 -1.99
CA ALA A 408 6.23 -14.83 -2.24
C ALA A 408 6.97 -13.82 -3.16
N SER A 409 6.30 -13.36 -4.21
CA SER A 409 6.86 -12.32 -5.07
C SER A 409 7.05 -10.99 -4.34
N PHE A 410 6.13 -10.59 -3.47
CA PHE A 410 6.29 -9.40 -2.64
C PHE A 410 7.54 -9.51 -1.75
N ALA A 411 7.75 -10.66 -1.12
CA ALA A 411 8.93 -10.92 -0.31
C ALA A 411 10.25 -10.86 -1.10
N ALA A 412 10.28 -11.44 -2.31
CA ALA A 412 11.40 -11.34 -3.22
C ALA A 412 11.62 -9.90 -3.69
N SER A 413 10.54 -9.20 -4.06
CA SER A 413 10.56 -7.84 -4.58
C SER A 413 11.12 -6.82 -3.59
N GLY A 414 10.83 -6.97 -2.30
CA GLY A 414 11.42 -6.11 -1.27
C GLY A 414 12.95 -6.25 -1.19
N ARG A 415 13.48 -7.45 -1.43
CA ARG A 415 14.93 -7.69 -1.49
C ARG A 415 15.54 -7.11 -2.76
N ILE A 416 14.88 -7.30 -3.90
CA ILE A 416 15.25 -6.68 -5.18
C ILE A 416 15.32 -5.17 -5.03
N PHE A 417 14.29 -4.56 -4.50
CA PHE A 417 14.19 -3.12 -4.31
C PHE A 417 15.35 -2.55 -3.50
N ARG A 418 15.68 -3.17 -2.38
CA ARG A 418 16.81 -2.74 -1.54
C ARG A 418 18.19 -3.02 -2.16
N ALA A 419 18.33 -4.13 -2.88
CA ALA A 419 19.62 -4.55 -3.40
C ALA A 419 20.00 -3.85 -4.70
N VAL A 420 19.05 -3.55 -5.58
CA VAL A 420 19.31 -2.88 -6.87
C VAL A 420 19.60 -1.39 -6.69
N GLN A 421 19.14 -0.78 -5.61
CA GLN A 421 19.38 0.64 -5.31
C GLN A 421 20.87 0.98 -5.36
N ASN A 422 21.23 1.90 -6.25
CA ASN A 422 22.61 2.40 -6.41
C ASN A 422 23.67 1.34 -6.78
N ARG A 423 23.28 0.15 -7.24
CA ARG A 423 24.20 -0.91 -7.67
C ARG A 423 24.26 -1.00 -9.19
N LYS A 424 25.44 -1.40 -9.68
CA LYS A 424 25.60 -1.79 -11.08
C LYS A 424 25.10 -3.22 -11.26
N PHE A 425 24.35 -3.45 -12.32
CA PHE A 425 23.90 -4.79 -12.70
C PHE A 425 23.85 -4.92 -14.23
N GLU A 426 23.93 -6.15 -14.70
CA GLU A 426 23.71 -6.51 -16.09
C GLU A 426 22.26 -6.91 -16.28
N GLN A 427 21.65 -6.43 -17.34
CA GLN A 427 20.30 -6.79 -17.74
C GLN A 427 20.33 -7.65 -18.99
N LYS A 428 19.75 -8.83 -18.90
CA LYS A 428 19.45 -9.72 -20.01
C LYS A 428 17.94 -10.00 -20.04
N PRO A 429 17.35 -10.38 -21.16
CA PRO A 429 15.96 -10.81 -21.18
C PRO A 429 15.68 -11.88 -20.11
N GLY A 430 14.74 -11.61 -19.21
CA GLY A 430 14.38 -12.50 -18.12
C GLY A 430 15.38 -12.63 -16.96
N GLU A 431 16.56 -12.03 -17.04
CA GLU A 431 17.57 -12.15 -16.00
C GLU A 431 18.32 -10.84 -15.75
N TRP A 432 18.45 -10.48 -14.50
CA TRP A 432 19.29 -9.37 -14.04
C TRP A 432 20.30 -9.91 -13.03
N SER A 433 21.57 -9.55 -13.19
CA SER A 433 22.65 -10.03 -12.33
C SER A 433 23.60 -8.92 -11.93
N GLY A 434 24.05 -8.95 -10.70
CA GLY A 434 25.09 -8.10 -10.15
C GLY A 434 26.22 -8.95 -9.56
N GLU A 435 27.18 -8.30 -8.91
CA GLU A 435 28.36 -8.97 -8.34
C GLU A 435 28.00 -10.14 -7.42
N ASN A 436 26.93 -9.98 -6.60
CA ASN A 436 26.54 -10.97 -5.60
C ASN A 436 25.04 -11.26 -5.60
N PHE A 437 24.34 -11.07 -6.72
CA PHE A 437 22.92 -11.38 -6.79
C PHE A 437 22.48 -11.80 -8.19
N LEU A 438 21.41 -12.57 -8.22
CA LEU A 438 20.67 -12.97 -9.41
C LEU A 438 19.19 -12.68 -9.22
N ILE A 439 18.56 -12.05 -10.22
CA ILE A 439 17.12 -11.90 -10.35
C ILE A 439 16.71 -12.62 -11.63
N ARG A 440 15.74 -13.53 -11.53
CA ARG A 440 15.17 -14.20 -12.70
C ARG A 440 13.66 -13.95 -12.74
N ARG A 441 13.16 -13.58 -13.92
CA ARG A 441 11.78 -13.22 -14.19
C ARG A 441 11.31 -13.94 -15.43
N GLU A 442 10.46 -14.90 -15.30
CA GLU A 442 10.00 -15.72 -16.42
C GLU A 442 8.58 -16.22 -16.17
N GLY A 443 7.59 -15.70 -16.92
CA GLY A 443 6.20 -16.04 -16.74
C GLY A 443 5.74 -15.83 -15.29
N ASP A 444 5.32 -16.90 -14.63
CA ASP A 444 4.91 -16.86 -13.22
C ASP A 444 6.08 -17.02 -12.25
N ARG A 445 7.24 -17.34 -12.78
CA ARG A 445 8.45 -17.55 -12.00
C ARG A 445 9.11 -16.23 -11.61
N VAL A 446 9.44 -16.09 -10.34
CA VAL A 446 10.28 -15.02 -9.79
C VAL A 446 11.35 -15.65 -8.93
N LEU A 447 12.58 -15.20 -9.09
CA LEU A 447 13.70 -15.61 -8.26
C LEU A 447 14.49 -14.38 -7.85
N TRP A 448 14.79 -14.28 -6.56
CA TRP A 448 15.86 -13.48 -6.00
C TRP A 448 16.83 -14.41 -5.28
N ASN A 449 18.08 -14.41 -5.68
CA ASN A 449 19.11 -15.20 -5.04
C ASN A 449 20.39 -14.38 -4.81
N ASP A 450 20.89 -14.42 -3.59
CA ASP A 450 22.20 -13.91 -3.19
C ASP A 450 22.89 -14.93 -2.26
N PRO A 451 24.12 -14.71 -1.77
CA PRO A 451 24.80 -15.67 -0.91
C PRO A 451 24.06 -16.05 0.38
N GLU A 452 23.17 -15.18 0.88
CA GLU A 452 22.47 -15.38 2.15
C GLU A 452 20.98 -15.67 1.98
N ASN A 453 20.40 -15.41 0.80
CA ASN A 453 18.96 -15.48 0.58
C ASN A 453 18.59 -16.15 -0.73
N CYS A 454 17.53 -16.97 -0.71
CA CYS A 454 16.87 -17.50 -1.90
C CYS A 454 15.35 -17.29 -1.75
N CYS A 455 14.77 -16.36 -2.51
CA CYS A 455 13.34 -16.09 -2.47
C CYS A 455 12.74 -16.33 -3.85
N HIS A 456 11.64 -17.09 -3.89
CA HIS A 456 11.13 -17.60 -5.17
C HIS A 456 9.62 -17.74 -5.22
N VAL A 457 9.10 -17.62 -6.43
CA VAL A 457 7.75 -18.04 -6.81
C VAL A 457 7.91 -19.21 -7.78
N SER A 458 7.15 -20.27 -7.58
CA SER A 458 7.25 -21.51 -8.33
C SER A 458 8.60 -22.23 -8.13
N ASP A 459 8.99 -23.10 -9.05
CA ASP A 459 10.15 -23.96 -8.92
C ASP A 459 11.47 -23.17 -9.03
N ALA A 460 12.33 -23.31 -8.05
CA ALA A 460 13.69 -22.80 -8.00
C ALA A 460 14.73 -23.89 -7.68
N SER A 461 14.41 -25.16 -7.89
CA SER A 461 15.29 -26.30 -7.59
C SER A 461 16.58 -26.32 -8.42
N ASP A 462 16.63 -25.59 -9.56
CA ASP A 462 17.80 -25.42 -10.43
C ASP A 462 18.79 -24.38 -9.92
N VAL A 463 18.48 -23.67 -8.82
CA VAL A 463 19.33 -22.62 -8.27
C VAL A 463 20.42 -23.22 -7.40
N SER A 464 21.66 -22.87 -7.70
CA SER A 464 22.79 -23.26 -6.86
C SER A 464 22.88 -22.32 -5.65
N VAL A 465 22.85 -22.90 -4.46
CA VAL A 465 23.05 -22.17 -3.19
C VAL A 465 24.13 -22.88 -2.36
N ASN A 466 24.81 -22.10 -1.52
CA ASN A 466 25.67 -22.65 -0.49
C ASN A 466 24.90 -22.69 0.83
N PRO A 467 24.55 -23.88 1.37
CA PRO A 467 23.78 -24.00 2.60
C PRO A 467 24.46 -23.35 3.81
N ASP A 468 25.80 -23.32 3.84
CA ASP A 468 26.54 -22.77 4.97
C ASP A 468 26.36 -21.26 5.10
N SER A 469 26.31 -20.55 3.97
CA SER A 469 26.11 -19.09 3.94
C SER A 469 24.63 -18.69 3.93
N LEU A 470 23.74 -19.58 3.51
CA LEU A 470 22.33 -19.26 3.34
C LEU A 470 21.64 -19.04 4.69
N LYS A 471 21.00 -17.89 4.87
CA LYS A 471 20.25 -17.53 6.07
C LYS A 471 18.75 -17.70 5.89
N LEU A 472 18.27 -17.56 4.66
CA LEU A 472 16.83 -17.58 4.38
C LEU A 472 16.52 -18.20 3.03
N THR A 473 15.53 -19.10 3.00
CA THR A 473 14.78 -19.38 1.78
C THR A 473 13.30 -19.18 2.04
N CYS A 474 12.59 -18.54 1.10
CA CYS A 474 11.15 -18.36 1.20
C CYS A 474 10.49 -18.35 -0.18
N GLY A 475 9.27 -18.82 -0.25
CA GLY A 475 8.53 -18.80 -1.51
C GLY A 475 7.38 -19.77 -1.59
N THR A 476 7.03 -20.11 -2.82
CA THR A 476 6.08 -21.20 -3.16
C THR A 476 6.77 -22.20 -4.10
N GLY A 477 6.31 -23.46 -4.09
CA GLY A 477 6.94 -24.52 -4.88
C GLY A 477 8.27 -24.98 -4.31
N ASN A 478 9.19 -25.45 -5.16
CA ASN A 478 10.41 -26.09 -4.75
C ASN A 478 11.61 -25.12 -4.74
N SER A 479 12.52 -25.36 -3.82
CA SER A 479 13.85 -24.71 -3.77
C SER A 479 14.94 -25.75 -3.53
N PRO A 480 16.21 -25.37 -3.59
CA PRO A 480 17.31 -26.28 -3.23
C PRO A 480 17.22 -26.84 -1.82
N LEU A 481 16.59 -26.10 -0.89
CA LEU A 481 16.47 -26.49 0.53
C LEU A 481 15.10 -27.06 0.90
N VAL A 482 14.05 -26.76 0.15
CA VAL A 482 12.68 -27.16 0.48
C VAL A 482 11.98 -27.69 -0.77
N ILE A 483 11.48 -28.90 -0.71
CA ILE A 483 10.55 -29.47 -1.70
C ILE A 483 9.19 -29.58 -1.03
N SER A 484 8.16 -28.99 -1.63
CA SER A 484 6.80 -28.92 -1.10
C SER A 484 5.79 -29.49 -2.09
N SER A 485 4.90 -30.38 -1.62
CA SER A 485 3.76 -30.87 -2.41
C SER A 485 2.59 -29.88 -2.46
N GLY A 486 2.64 -28.80 -1.68
CA GLY A 486 1.62 -27.76 -1.63
C GLY A 486 2.06 -26.48 -2.34
N ASN A 487 1.11 -25.59 -2.59
CA ASN A 487 1.33 -24.26 -3.16
C ASN A 487 1.27 -23.13 -2.11
N GLY A 488 1.22 -23.45 -0.83
CA GLY A 488 1.26 -22.46 0.24
C GLY A 488 2.62 -21.77 0.33
N PHE A 489 2.62 -20.55 0.84
CA PHE A 489 3.86 -19.85 1.19
C PHE A 489 4.61 -20.63 2.27
N HIS A 490 5.92 -20.70 2.16
CA HIS A 490 6.79 -21.26 3.21
C HIS A 490 8.06 -20.45 3.35
N GLN A 491 8.66 -20.55 4.55
CA GLN A 491 9.91 -19.90 4.88
C GLN A 491 10.78 -20.83 5.73
N LEU A 492 12.05 -20.92 5.40
CA LEU A 492 13.07 -21.59 6.20
C LEU A 492 14.16 -20.58 6.54
N GLU A 493 14.31 -20.28 7.83
CA GLU A 493 15.25 -19.28 8.35
C GLU A 493 16.28 -19.93 9.26
N LYS A 494 17.55 -19.63 9.04
CA LYS A 494 18.66 -20.15 9.83
C LYS A 494 18.75 -19.42 11.17
N LEU A 495 18.60 -20.12 12.28
CA LEU A 495 18.75 -19.59 13.63
C LEU A 495 20.19 -19.80 14.19
N ALA A 496 20.82 -20.91 13.80
CA ALA A 496 22.18 -21.29 14.13
C ALA A 496 22.71 -22.29 13.09
N ASP A 497 23.95 -22.70 13.14
CA ASP A 497 24.56 -23.54 12.12
C ASP A 497 23.83 -24.87 11.85
N ASN A 498 23.23 -25.45 12.89
CA ASN A 498 22.48 -26.69 12.78
C ASN A 498 20.98 -26.51 13.11
N LYS A 499 20.46 -25.27 13.13
CA LYS A 499 19.13 -24.98 13.63
C LYS A 499 18.39 -24.00 12.72
N TRP A 500 17.19 -24.43 12.28
CA TRP A 500 16.37 -23.67 11.36
C TRP A 500 14.95 -23.56 11.87
N LEU A 501 14.30 -22.44 11.56
CA LEU A 501 12.87 -22.24 11.77
C LEU A 501 12.14 -22.38 10.44
N PHE A 502 11.24 -23.34 10.37
CA PHE A 502 10.42 -23.56 9.18
C PHE A 502 8.98 -23.14 9.46
N THR A 503 8.48 -22.19 8.67
CA THR A 503 7.08 -21.74 8.73
C THR A 503 6.38 -22.17 7.45
N LEU A 504 5.24 -22.83 7.59
CA LEU A 504 4.43 -23.36 6.50
C LEU A 504 3.01 -22.81 6.58
N PHE A 505 2.56 -22.18 5.50
CA PHE A 505 1.16 -21.79 5.31
C PHE A 505 0.37 -22.88 4.60
N PRO A 506 -0.98 -22.93 4.76
CA PRO A 506 -1.80 -23.94 4.10
C PRO A 506 -1.69 -23.84 2.58
N ALA A 507 -1.84 -24.97 1.90
CA ALA A 507 -2.09 -24.93 0.46
C ALA A 507 -3.42 -24.20 0.19
N GLN A 508 -3.54 -23.61 -0.98
CA GLN A 508 -4.66 -22.76 -1.36
C GLN A 508 -5.21 -23.21 -2.72
N ARG A 509 -6.50 -23.03 -2.94
CA ARG A 509 -7.13 -23.07 -4.26
C ARG A 509 -8.04 -21.88 -4.48
N TYR A 510 -8.06 -21.36 -5.69
CA TYR A 510 -9.07 -20.41 -6.11
C TYR A 510 -10.36 -21.15 -6.42
N LEU A 511 -11.48 -20.67 -5.88
CA LEU A 511 -12.83 -21.17 -6.18
C LEU A 511 -13.43 -20.43 -7.36
N MET A 512 -12.96 -19.22 -7.59
CA MET A 512 -13.22 -18.42 -8.77
C MET A 512 -11.98 -17.56 -9.02
N GLU A 513 -11.84 -17.06 -10.24
CA GLU A 513 -10.75 -16.15 -10.53
C GLU A 513 -10.92 -14.85 -9.74
N PRO A 514 -9.95 -14.47 -8.90
CA PRO A 514 -10.07 -13.29 -8.03
C PRO A 514 -10.36 -11.98 -8.78
N ALA A 515 -9.79 -11.84 -9.98
CA ALA A 515 -9.99 -10.68 -10.84
C ALA A 515 -11.31 -10.68 -11.61
N ARG A 516 -11.82 -11.86 -11.97
CA ARG A 516 -13.05 -12.03 -12.76
C ARG A 516 -14.29 -12.33 -11.93
N GLY A 517 -14.12 -13.00 -10.81
CA GLY A 517 -15.20 -13.65 -10.09
C GLY A 517 -16.33 -12.75 -9.64
N ARG A 518 -16.10 -11.45 -9.65
CA ARG A 518 -17.08 -10.46 -9.22
C ARG A 518 -16.96 -9.22 -10.06
N ALA A 519 -17.44 -9.33 -11.30
CA ALA A 519 -17.42 -8.25 -12.26
C ALA A 519 -17.85 -6.91 -11.63
N PHE A 520 -17.26 -5.85 -12.09
CA PHE A 520 -17.49 -4.45 -11.73
C PHE A 520 -18.96 -4.00 -11.64
N THR A 521 -19.87 -4.75 -12.26
CA THR A 521 -21.32 -4.49 -12.18
C THR A 521 -21.88 -4.51 -10.76
N SER A 522 -21.09 -4.96 -9.79
CA SER A 522 -21.50 -5.04 -8.39
C SER A 522 -20.42 -4.60 -7.40
N MET A 523 -19.57 -3.63 -7.75
CA MET A 523 -18.70 -2.99 -6.74
C MET A 523 -19.44 -2.81 -5.43
N ALA A 524 -20.64 -2.38 -5.58
CA ALA A 524 -21.62 -2.22 -4.59
C ALA A 524 -21.92 -3.43 -3.75
N ASN A 525 -22.39 -4.46 -4.36
CA ASN A 525 -22.73 -5.70 -3.66
C ASN A 525 -21.52 -6.32 -2.98
N ARG A 526 -20.34 -6.09 -3.51
CA ARG A 526 -19.12 -6.69 -3.04
C ARG A 526 -18.69 -6.19 -1.67
N TYR A 527 -18.75 -4.89 -1.43
CA TYR A 527 -18.38 -4.32 -0.12
C TYR A 527 -19.41 -4.61 0.96
N VAL A 528 -20.67 -4.72 0.59
CA VAL A 528 -21.79 -4.93 1.55
C VAL A 528 -22.09 -6.39 1.82
N ASN A 529 -21.98 -7.23 0.79
CA ASN A 529 -22.48 -8.60 0.82
C ASN A 529 -21.41 -9.66 0.51
N CYS A 530 -20.13 -9.27 0.45
CA CYS A 530 -19.07 -10.21 0.07
C CYS A 530 -19.02 -11.44 0.99
N LEU A 531 -19.25 -11.27 2.28
CA LEU A 531 -19.27 -12.36 3.24
C LEU A 531 -20.50 -13.27 3.13
N LYS A 532 -21.55 -12.85 2.44
CA LYS A 532 -22.75 -13.64 2.15
C LYS A 532 -22.61 -14.44 0.86
N GLU A 533 -21.57 -14.18 0.09
CA GLU A 533 -21.28 -14.89 -1.15
C GLU A 533 -20.25 -16.01 -0.91
N LEU A 534 -20.05 -16.85 -1.92
CA LEU A 534 -18.97 -17.84 -1.87
C LEU A 534 -17.61 -17.13 -1.82
N PRO A 535 -16.66 -17.63 -1.03
CA PRO A 535 -15.31 -17.09 -1.01
C PRO A 535 -14.64 -17.24 -2.39
N VAL A 536 -13.69 -16.37 -2.71
CA VAL A 536 -12.89 -16.44 -3.95
C VAL A 536 -11.77 -17.47 -3.86
N SER A 537 -11.31 -17.73 -2.63
CA SER A 537 -10.25 -18.71 -2.37
C SER A 537 -10.53 -19.51 -1.11
N GLN A 538 -9.99 -20.70 -1.05
CA GLN A 538 -10.12 -21.61 0.08
C GLN A 538 -8.75 -22.15 0.47
N LEU A 539 -8.46 -22.12 1.75
CA LEU A 539 -7.31 -22.83 2.30
C LEU A 539 -7.62 -24.32 2.38
N ILE A 540 -6.62 -25.14 2.07
CA ILE A 540 -6.73 -26.59 2.07
C ILE A 540 -6.15 -27.08 3.39
N GLU A 541 -7.02 -27.40 4.34
CA GLU A 541 -6.66 -27.94 5.65
C GLU A 541 -6.26 -29.42 5.50
N ARG A 542 -5.07 -29.66 5.03
CA ARG A 542 -4.46 -30.98 4.96
C ARG A 542 -2.97 -30.87 5.18
N LYS A 543 -2.35 -31.96 5.51
CA LYS A 543 -0.90 -32.06 5.60
C LYS A 543 -0.28 -31.87 4.22
N THR A 544 0.83 -31.14 4.22
CA THR A 544 1.70 -30.93 3.06
C THR A 544 2.95 -31.76 3.25
N ASP A 545 3.35 -32.48 2.22
CA ASP A 545 4.59 -33.23 2.25
C ASP A 545 5.77 -32.32 1.96
N ILE A 546 6.71 -32.30 2.88
CA ILE A 546 7.91 -31.45 2.85
C ILE A 546 9.14 -32.32 2.88
N ARG A 547 10.15 -32.00 2.06
CA ARG A 547 11.49 -32.58 2.12
C ARG A 547 12.52 -31.47 2.19
N PHE A 548 13.61 -31.76 2.91
CA PHE A 548 14.79 -30.90 2.97
C PHE A 548 15.98 -31.59 2.30
N PRO A 549 16.18 -31.42 0.99
CA PRO A 549 17.20 -32.17 0.23
C PRO A 549 18.63 -32.04 0.75
N MET A 550 18.95 -30.91 1.36
CA MET A 550 20.28 -30.61 1.89
C MET A 550 20.49 -31.06 3.33
N PHE A 551 19.47 -31.61 3.99
CA PHE A 551 19.53 -32.09 5.37
C PHE A 551 19.31 -33.62 5.38
N PRO A 552 20.39 -34.41 5.29
CA PRO A 552 20.25 -35.87 5.19
C PRO A 552 19.63 -36.49 6.46
N GLU A 553 19.97 -35.94 7.63
CA GLU A 553 19.40 -36.32 8.92
C GLU A 553 19.05 -35.07 9.72
N PHE A 554 17.86 -35.04 10.26
CA PHE A 554 17.38 -33.93 11.07
C PHE A 554 16.28 -34.39 12.05
N ARG A 555 16.06 -33.57 13.08
CA ARG A 555 14.90 -33.65 13.96
C ARG A 555 13.94 -32.49 13.63
N CYS A 556 12.64 -32.79 13.58
CA CYS A 556 11.60 -31.79 13.44
C CYS A 556 10.75 -31.72 14.71
N THR A 557 10.53 -30.50 15.22
CA THR A 557 9.74 -30.27 16.43
C THR A 557 8.73 -29.14 16.15
N ASP A 558 7.48 -29.34 16.54
CA ASP A 558 6.49 -28.26 16.51
C ASP A 558 6.92 -27.14 17.47
N ALA A 559 7.11 -25.93 16.95
CA ALA A 559 7.69 -24.82 17.71
C ALA A 559 6.75 -24.32 18.83
N LYS A 560 5.44 -24.56 18.72
CA LYS A 560 4.44 -24.13 19.69
C LYS A 560 4.28 -25.13 20.84
N THR A 561 4.26 -26.41 20.52
CA THR A 561 3.96 -27.48 21.50
C THR A 561 5.20 -28.16 22.03
N GLY A 562 6.33 -28.07 21.33
CA GLY A 562 7.55 -28.83 21.59
C GLY A 562 7.45 -30.31 21.21
N ALA A 563 6.37 -30.74 20.58
CA ALA A 563 6.18 -32.12 20.16
C ALA A 563 7.09 -32.48 18.98
N GLU A 564 7.76 -33.64 19.09
CA GLU A 564 8.57 -34.16 17.97
C GLU A 564 7.66 -34.69 16.86
N ILE A 565 7.97 -34.33 15.63
CA ILE A 565 7.25 -34.77 14.42
C ILE A 565 8.08 -35.89 13.78
N PRO A 566 7.55 -37.09 13.66
CA PRO A 566 8.28 -38.19 13.02
C PRO A 566 8.46 -37.93 11.53
N ALA A 567 9.67 -38.17 11.02
CA ALA A 567 9.98 -38.14 9.60
C ALA A 567 10.06 -39.58 9.06
N ASP A 568 9.60 -39.78 7.84
CA ASP A 568 9.85 -41.02 7.07
C ASP A 568 11.07 -40.77 6.13
N GLY A 569 12.24 -41.12 6.63
CA GLY A 569 13.50 -40.68 6.00
C GLY A 569 13.62 -39.16 6.01
N SER A 570 13.70 -38.53 4.82
CA SER A 570 13.74 -37.08 4.68
C SER A 570 12.33 -36.45 4.46
N LEU A 571 11.25 -37.25 4.52
CA LEU A 571 9.89 -36.80 4.24
C LEU A 571 9.16 -36.47 5.55
N LEU A 572 8.61 -35.27 5.63
CA LEU A 572 7.70 -34.81 6.67
C LEU A 572 6.32 -34.59 6.09
N SER A 573 5.28 -34.95 6.81
CA SER A 573 3.90 -34.61 6.46
C SER A 573 3.37 -33.63 7.50
N LEU A 574 3.39 -32.32 7.16
CA LEU A 574 3.17 -31.21 8.08
C LEU A 574 1.82 -30.52 7.87
N GLU A 575 1.15 -30.15 8.94
CA GLU A 575 0.08 -29.14 8.92
C GLU A 575 0.68 -27.73 8.78
N ALA A 576 -0.16 -26.74 8.50
CA ALA A 576 0.28 -25.34 8.55
C ALA A 576 0.72 -24.97 9.98
N GLY A 577 1.88 -24.34 10.11
CA GLY A 577 2.46 -24.02 11.42
C GLY A 577 3.93 -23.66 11.34
N THR A 578 4.55 -23.56 12.50
CA THR A 578 5.97 -23.24 12.63
C THR A 578 6.70 -24.40 13.34
N TYR A 579 7.81 -24.79 12.75
CA TYR A 579 8.57 -25.97 13.15
C TYR A 579 10.04 -25.62 13.33
N LEU A 580 10.66 -26.26 14.30
CA LEU A 580 12.09 -26.21 14.51
C LEU A 580 12.73 -27.41 13.84
N ILE A 581 13.69 -27.19 12.95
CA ILE A 581 14.48 -28.20 12.26
C ILE A 581 15.89 -28.16 12.79
N GLU A 582 16.35 -29.23 13.39
CA GLU A 582 17.71 -29.39 13.89
C GLU A 582 18.42 -30.46 13.07
N THR A 583 19.46 -30.05 12.30
CA THR A 583 20.26 -31.00 11.52
C THR A 583 21.15 -31.81 12.45
N LEU A 584 21.16 -33.14 12.24
CA LEU A 584 22.01 -34.08 12.96
C LEU A 584 23.23 -34.31 12.05
N ASN A 585 24.38 -33.81 12.40
CA ASN A 585 25.62 -33.80 11.62
C ASN A 585 26.01 -35.09 10.94
#